data_5b2005f4a9ef65a2c1db521eab1628a3
#
_entry.id   5b2005f4a9ef65a2c1db521eab1628a3
#
_cell.length_a   1.000
_cell.length_b   1.000
_cell.length_c   1.000
_cell.angle_alpha   90.00
_cell.angle_beta   90.00
_cell.angle_gamma   90.00
#
_symmetry.space_group_name_H-M   'P 1'
#
loop_
_entity.id
_entity.type
_entity.pdbx_description
1 polymer ?
#
loop_
_entity_poly.entity_id
_entity_poly.type
_entity_poly.pdbx_seq_one_letter_code
_entity_poly.pdbx_strand_id
1 'polypeptide(L)'
;MSSKNWLSINYFLQFAVNGVFLPFWILYLTGVKNLTVLEASSIFSMLYLARFLGGIFLNPYLLKRYNISLSLKISVIAGVLLALSYGITNNKIILTLITFMFGLVYYTVAPFIESLASLFLKEEDIDYGKARTWGSVSFTLVGIAAGGIIGYVGSVALYYILIILL
;
A
#
# COMPACT_ATOMS: atom_id res chain seq x y z
N MET A 1 16.69 -15.90 -7.02
CA MET A 1 16.89 -14.70 -6.20
C MET A 1 17.02 -15.17 -4.76
N SER A 2 18.00 -14.72 -3.98
CA SER A 2 18.15 -15.14 -2.59
C SER A 2 16.99 -14.58 -1.76
N SER A 3 16.58 -15.28 -0.68
CA SER A 3 15.50 -14.89 0.22
C SER A 3 15.73 -13.50 0.81
N LYS A 4 16.99 -13.16 1.12
CA LYS A 4 17.40 -11.82 1.57
C LYS A 4 17.07 -10.73 0.56
N ASN A 5 17.42 -10.91 -0.70
CA ASN A 5 17.17 -9.92 -1.75
C ASN A 5 15.67 -9.80 -2.04
N TRP A 6 14.95 -10.92 -2.01
CA TRP A 6 13.51 -10.95 -2.16
C TRP A 6 12.83 -10.12 -1.07
N LEU A 7 13.23 -10.32 0.18
CA LEU A 7 12.68 -9.61 1.33
C LEU A 7 12.94 -8.10 1.25
N SER A 8 14.19 -7.71 0.94
CA SER A 8 14.59 -6.30 0.81
C SER A 8 13.81 -5.59 -0.29
N ILE A 9 13.61 -6.23 -1.44
CA ILE A 9 12.84 -5.68 -2.56
C ILE A 9 11.35 -5.53 -2.18
N ASN A 10 10.76 -6.54 -1.54
CA ASN A 10 9.37 -6.46 -1.14
C ASN A 10 9.13 -5.38 -0.07
N TYR A 11 10.01 -5.24 0.91
CA TYR A 11 9.94 -4.11 1.84
C TYR A 11 10.10 -2.77 1.13
N PHE A 12 11.06 -2.67 0.20
CA PHE A 12 11.27 -1.46 -0.58
C PHE A 12 9.99 -1.05 -1.32
N LEU A 13 9.39 -1.95 -2.09
CA LEU A 13 8.18 -1.68 -2.87
C LEU A 13 6.97 -1.36 -1.98
N GLN A 14 6.74 -2.16 -0.93
CA GLN A 14 5.65 -1.94 0.00
C GLN A 14 5.71 -0.57 0.68
N PHE A 15 6.90 -0.17 1.13
CA PHE A 15 7.09 1.12 1.80
C PHE A 15 7.16 2.29 0.81
N ALA A 16 7.56 2.07 -0.45
CA ALA A 16 7.46 3.05 -1.52
C ALA A 16 6.02 3.50 -1.73
N VAL A 17 5.11 2.53 -1.86
CA VAL A 17 3.66 2.81 -1.96
C VAL A 17 3.16 3.59 -0.75
N ASN A 18 3.55 3.17 0.47
CA ASN A 18 3.17 3.87 1.70
C ASN A 18 3.73 5.30 1.76
N GLY A 19 4.94 5.54 1.25
CA GLY A 19 5.59 6.84 1.19
C GLY A 19 4.87 7.86 0.30
N VAL A 20 4.07 7.39 -0.64
CA VAL A 20 3.20 8.23 -1.48
C VAL A 20 1.78 8.28 -0.94
N PHE A 21 1.20 7.13 -0.66
CA PHE A 21 -0.21 7.04 -0.34
C PHE A 21 -0.56 7.69 1.01
N LEU A 22 0.21 7.42 2.06
CA LEU A 22 -0.11 7.92 3.40
C LEU A 22 0.00 9.45 3.53
N PRO A 23 1.09 10.10 3.11
CA PRO A 23 1.22 11.56 3.30
C PRO A 23 0.46 12.40 2.27
N PHE A 24 0.24 11.89 1.05
CA PHE A 24 -0.23 12.74 -0.06
C PHE A 24 -1.62 12.40 -0.59
N TRP A 25 -2.26 11.31 -0.14
CA TRP A 25 -3.53 10.89 -0.76
C TRP A 25 -4.69 11.87 -0.51
N ILE A 26 -4.70 12.52 0.64
CA ILE A 26 -5.66 13.60 0.93
C ILE A 26 -5.48 14.74 -0.09
N LEU A 27 -4.24 15.08 -0.46
CA LEU A 27 -3.95 16.08 -1.47
C LEU A 27 -4.47 15.66 -2.86
N TYR A 28 -4.40 14.38 -3.22
CA TYR A 28 -5.02 13.86 -4.44
C TYR A 28 -6.54 14.01 -4.41
N LEU A 29 -7.18 13.62 -3.31
CA LEU A 29 -8.63 13.70 -3.17
C LEU A 29 -9.15 15.14 -3.18
N THR A 30 -8.42 16.09 -2.60
CA THR A 30 -8.80 17.51 -2.63
C THR A 30 -8.47 18.17 -3.96
N GLY A 31 -7.27 17.96 -4.48
CA GLY A 31 -6.78 18.65 -5.68
C GLY A 31 -7.31 18.10 -7.01
N VAL A 32 -7.62 16.78 -7.08
CA VAL A 32 -8.07 16.12 -8.31
C VAL A 32 -9.56 15.79 -8.28
N LYS A 33 -10.06 15.35 -7.13
CA LYS A 33 -11.48 14.98 -6.99
C LYS A 33 -12.34 16.13 -6.48
N ASN A 34 -11.76 17.30 -6.22
CA ASN A 34 -12.43 18.51 -5.76
C ASN A 34 -13.23 18.31 -4.47
N LEU A 35 -12.74 17.44 -3.58
CA LEU A 35 -13.34 17.21 -2.27
C LEU A 35 -12.85 18.26 -1.27
N THR A 36 -13.68 18.59 -0.29
CA THR A 36 -13.22 19.37 0.86
C THR A 36 -12.24 18.54 1.70
N VAL A 37 -11.39 19.21 2.48
CA VAL A 37 -10.43 18.53 3.35
C VAL A 37 -11.15 17.59 4.34
N LEU A 38 -12.32 17.99 4.83
CA LEU A 38 -13.14 17.17 5.74
C LEU A 38 -13.61 15.88 5.05
N GLU A 39 -14.13 15.98 3.84
CA GLU A 39 -14.59 14.83 3.04
C GLU A 39 -13.42 13.90 2.71
N ALA A 40 -12.30 14.44 2.23
CA ALA A 40 -11.12 13.68 1.90
C ALA A 40 -10.56 12.93 3.12
N SER A 41 -10.49 13.61 4.27
CA SER A 41 -10.04 13.00 5.54
C SER A 41 -10.98 11.93 6.03
N SER A 42 -12.30 12.13 5.90
CA SER A 42 -13.31 11.12 6.25
C SER A 42 -13.19 9.88 5.37
N ILE A 43 -13.02 10.05 4.05
CA ILE A 43 -12.76 8.94 3.11
C ILE A 43 -11.47 8.23 3.50
N PHE A 44 -10.39 8.98 3.75
CA PHE A 44 -9.10 8.42 4.08
C PHE A 44 -9.09 7.67 5.42
N SER A 45 -9.90 8.09 6.39
CA SER A 45 -10.03 7.39 7.68
C SER A 45 -10.57 5.97 7.53
N MET A 46 -11.40 5.70 6.50
CA MET A 46 -11.90 4.36 6.20
C MET A 46 -10.77 3.38 5.85
N LEU A 47 -9.63 3.87 5.36
CA LEU A 47 -8.43 3.06 5.14
C LEU A 47 -7.96 2.37 6.43
N TYR A 48 -7.90 3.12 7.53
CA TYR A 48 -7.41 2.57 8.81
C TYR A 48 -8.39 1.58 9.42
N LEU A 49 -9.69 1.87 9.32
CA LEU A 49 -10.73 0.92 9.73
C LEU A 49 -10.64 -0.38 8.91
N ALA A 50 -10.52 -0.25 7.60
CA ALA A 50 -10.40 -1.38 6.69
C ALA A 50 -9.12 -2.20 6.94
N ARG A 51 -7.99 -1.53 7.17
CA ARG A 51 -6.71 -2.18 7.53
C ARG A 51 -6.84 -3.00 8.81
N PHE A 52 -7.52 -2.46 9.83
CA PHE A 52 -7.78 -3.17 11.08
C PHE A 52 -8.64 -4.42 10.83
N LEU A 53 -9.75 -4.28 10.12
CA LEU A 53 -10.63 -5.41 9.78
C LEU A 53 -9.93 -6.44 8.89
N GLY A 54 -9.13 -6.00 7.92
CA GLY A 54 -8.33 -6.86 7.06
C GLY A 54 -7.33 -7.71 7.83
N GLY A 55 -6.67 -7.12 8.82
CA GLY A 55 -5.75 -7.82 9.70
C GLY A 55 -6.42 -8.90 10.54
N ILE A 56 -7.61 -8.65 11.06
CA ILE A 56 -8.33 -9.57 11.95
C ILE A 56 -9.07 -10.66 11.15
N PHE A 57 -9.72 -10.31 10.04
CA PHE A 57 -10.63 -11.22 9.34
C PHE A 57 -10.04 -11.75 8.04
N LEU A 58 -9.55 -10.85 7.16
CA LEU A 58 -9.14 -11.24 5.82
C LEU A 58 -7.80 -12.01 5.82
N ASN A 59 -6.82 -11.57 6.60
CA ASN A 59 -5.53 -12.25 6.72
C ASN A 59 -5.66 -13.70 7.17
N PRO A 60 -6.30 -14.00 8.32
CA PRO A 60 -6.46 -15.37 8.76
C PRO A 60 -7.29 -16.20 7.78
N TYR A 61 -8.30 -15.61 7.14
CA TYR A 61 -9.12 -16.29 6.14
C TYR A 61 -8.30 -16.72 4.92
N LEU A 62 -7.49 -15.81 4.37
CA LEU A 62 -6.63 -16.10 3.22
C LEU A 62 -5.58 -17.16 3.55
N LEU A 63 -4.94 -17.08 4.75
CA LEU A 63 -3.94 -18.04 5.18
C LEU A 63 -4.49 -19.43 5.47
N LYS A 64 -5.78 -19.54 5.85
CA LYS A 64 -6.45 -20.84 6.00
C LYS A 64 -6.75 -21.51 4.65
N ARG A 65 -6.99 -20.72 3.62
CA ARG A 65 -7.45 -21.22 2.32
C ARG A 65 -6.34 -21.34 1.28
N TYR A 66 -5.32 -20.51 1.39
CA TYR A 66 -4.22 -20.38 0.43
C TYR A 66 -2.87 -20.35 1.15
N ASN A 67 -1.80 -20.68 0.43
CA ASN A 67 -0.47 -20.45 0.94
C ASN A 67 -0.13 -18.94 0.97
N ILE A 68 0.88 -18.56 1.77
CA ILE A 68 1.26 -17.16 1.99
C ILE A 68 1.61 -16.47 0.65
N SER A 69 2.34 -17.15 -0.24
CA SER A 69 2.77 -16.60 -1.52
C SER A 69 1.59 -16.28 -2.45
N LEU A 70 0.58 -17.16 -2.49
CA LEU A 70 -0.62 -16.93 -3.29
C LEU A 70 -1.49 -15.83 -2.68
N SER A 71 -1.63 -15.80 -1.35
CA SER A 71 -2.36 -14.76 -0.63
C SER A 71 -1.76 -13.38 -0.88
N LEU A 72 -0.42 -13.28 -0.85
CA LEU A 72 0.31 -12.06 -1.19
C LEU A 72 -0.01 -11.60 -2.63
N LYS A 73 0.09 -12.52 -3.62
CA LYS A 73 -0.20 -12.19 -5.03
C LYS A 73 -1.63 -11.71 -5.23
N ILE A 74 -2.61 -12.40 -4.63
CA ILE A 74 -4.03 -12.01 -4.70
C ILE A 74 -4.20 -10.60 -4.14
N SER A 75 -3.60 -10.29 -3.00
CA SER A 75 -3.72 -8.98 -2.35
C SER A 75 -3.08 -7.86 -3.18
N VAL A 76 -1.93 -8.11 -3.79
CA VAL A 76 -1.28 -7.13 -4.67
C VAL A 76 -2.11 -6.88 -5.93
N ILE A 77 -2.54 -7.94 -6.63
CA ILE A 77 -3.34 -7.80 -7.86
C ILE A 77 -4.66 -7.08 -7.58
N ALA A 78 -5.37 -7.47 -6.53
CA ALA A 78 -6.61 -6.80 -6.14
C ALA A 78 -6.36 -5.34 -5.71
N GLY A 79 -5.24 -5.06 -5.05
CA GLY A 79 -4.80 -3.70 -4.71
C GLY A 79 -4.58 -2.84 -5.95
N VAL A 80 -3.91 -3.36 -6.98
CA VAL A 80 -3.70 -2.67 -8.27
C VAL A 80 -5.05 -2.34 -8.94
N LEU A 81 -5.95 -3.32 -9.03
CA LEU A 81 -7.28 -3.12 -9.64
C LEU A 81 -8.10 -2.05 -8.90
N LEU A 82 -8.05 -2.05 -7.57
CA LEU A 82 -8.71 -1.04 -6.74
C LEU A 82 -8.05 0.34 -6.90
N ALA A 83 -6.72 0.40 -7.00
CA ALA A 83 -6.01 1.65 -7.25
C ALA A 83 -6.38 2.26 -8.62
N LEU A 84 -6.49 1.43 -9.66
CA LEU A 84 -6.95 1.87 -10.98
C LEU A 84 -8.37 2.46 -10.93
N SER A 85 -9.23 1.93 -10.07
CA SER A 85 -10.61 2.40 -9.91
C SER A 85 -10.73 3.84 -9.42
N TYR A 86 -9.71 4.40 -8.73
CA TYR A 86 -9.70 5.81 -8.34
C TYR A 86 -9.72 6.76 -9.54
N GLY A 87 -9.15 6.37 -10.69
CA GLY A 87 -9.17 7.17 -11.91
C GLY A 87 -10.56 7.31 -12.53
N ILE A 88 -11.46 6.37 -12.30
CA ILE A 88 -12.73 6.22 -13.03
C ILE A 88 -13.85 7.09 -12.45
N THR A 89 -13.83 7.41 -11.14
CA THR A 89 -14.97 8.04 -10.47
C THR A 89 -14.60 9.28 -9.68
N ASN A 90 -15.57 10.21 -9.58
CA ASN A 90 -15.53 11.35 -8.67
C ASN A 90 -16.64 11.27 -7.61
N ASN A 91 -17.42 10.20 -7.59
CA ASN A 91 -18.48 10.02 -6.61
C ASN A 91 -17.91 9.69 -5.24
N LYS A 92 -18.25 10.48 -4.22
CA LYS A 92 -17.74 10.36 -2.83
C LYS A 92 -17.99 8.98 -2.23
N ILE A 93 -19.19 8.43 -2.44
CA ILE A 93 -19.57 7.12 -1.88
C ILE A 93 -18.72 6.02 -2.50
N ILE A 94 -18.53 6.08 -3.83
CA ILE A 94 -17.70 5.09 -4.54
C ILE A 94 -16.23 5.24 -4.13
N LEU A 95 -15.71 6.46 -4.00
CA LEU A 95 -14.34 6.70 -3.49
C LEU A 95 -14.16 6.16 -2.08
N THR A 96 -15.17 6.30 -1.20
CA THR A 96 -15.16 5.71 0.15
C THR A 96 -15.07 4.19 0.09
N LEU A 97 -15.88 3.55 -0.75
CA LEU A 97 -15.88 2.10 -0.94
C LEU A 97 -14.55 1.60 -1.51
N ILE A 98 -14.01 2.29 -2.52
CA ILE A 98 -12.69 1.95 -3.09
C ILE A 98 -11.60 2.05 -2.01
N THR A 99 -11.59 3.14 -1.23
CA THR A 99 -10.59 3.35 -0.17
C THR A 99 -10.72 2.27 0.91
N PHE A 100 -11.94 1.92 1.30
CA PHE A 100 -12.19 0.85 2.25
C PHE A 100 -11.71 -0.50 1.71
N MET A 101 -12.09 -0.87 0.49
CA MET A 101 -11.66 -2.13 -0.14
C MET A 101 -10.16 -2.18 -0.36
N PHE A 102 -9.54 -1.07 -0.77
CA PHE A 102 -8.08 -0.96 -0.90
C PHE A 102 -7.39 -1.16 0.45
N GLY A 103 -7.89 -0.51 1.50
CA GLY A 103 -7.39 -0.70 2.87
C GLY A 103 -7.54 -2.14 3.35
N LEU A 104 -8.68 -2.77 3.08
CA LEU A 104 -8.96 -4.14 3.49
C LEU A 104 -8.00 -5.13 2.82
N VAL A 105 -7.73 -4.97 1.52
CA VAL A 105 -7.02 -5.95 0.70
C VAL A 105 -5.53 -5.63 0.60
N TYR A 106 -5.15 -4.42 0.21
CA TYR A 106 -3.74 -4.10 -0.03
C TYR A 106 -2.92 -4.09 1.26
N TYR A 107 -3.47 -3.60 2.37
CA TYR A 107 -2.74 -3.56 3.64
C TYR A 107 -2.54 -4.92 4.30
N THR A 108 -3.13 -6.00 3.77
CA THR A 108 -2.79 -7.37 4.15
C THR A 108 -1.42 -7.82 3.60
N VAL A 109 -0.89 -7.12 2.59
CA VAL A 109 0.44 -7.40 1.99
C VAL A 109 1.55 -7.33 3.04
N ALA A 110 1.54 -6.32 3.91
CA ALA A 110 2.56 -6.16 4.94
C ALA A 110 2.63 -7.36 5.90
N PRO A 111 1.55 -7.81 6.54
CA PRO A 111 1.55 -9.04 7.35
C PRO A 111 2.00 -10.29 6.60
N PHE A 112 1.72 -10.42 5.31
CA PHE A 112 2.19 -11.57 4.52
C PHE A 112 3.71 -11.53 4.29
N ILE A 113 4.28 -10.35 4.01
CA ILE A 113 5.74 -10.17 3.92
C ILE A 113 6.39 -10.51 5.27
N GLU A 114 5.83 -10.04 6.40
CA GLU A 114 6.33 -10.35 7.73
C GLU A 114 6.25 -11.86 8.07
N SER A 115 5.19 -12.52 7.64
CA SER A 115 5.06 -13.98 7.81
C SER A 115 6.12 -14.73 7.01
N LEU A 116 6.40 -14.32 5.77
CA LEU A 116 7.49 -14.90 4.96
C LEU A 116 8.86 -14.58 5.54
N ALA A 117 9.06 -13.36 6.05
CA ALA A 117 10.29 -13.00 6.75
C ALA A 117 10.56 -13.92 7.93
N SER A 118 9.54 -14.22 8.74
CA SER A 118 9.64 -15.12 9.88
C SER A 118 9.98 -16.55 9.47
N LEU A 119 9.53 -17.02 8.31
CA LEU A 119 9.91 -18.33 7.76
C LEU A 119 11.36 -18.33 7.30
N PHE A 120 11.77 -17.33 6.53
CA PHE A 120 13.15 -17.23 6.04
C PHE A 120 14.18 -17.08 7.16
N LEU A 121 13.84 -16.38 8.25
CA LEU A 121 14.69 -16.30 9.45
C LEU A 121 14.91 -17.63 10.17
N LYS A 122 13.98 -18.58 10.03
CA LYS A 122 14.12 -19.92 10.62
C LYS A 122 14.97 -20.87 9.75
N GLU A 123 14.98 -20.64 8.45
CA GLU A 123 15.60 -21.52 7.48
C GLU A 123 16.98 -21.01 7.00
N GLU A 124 17.19 -19.70 7.04
CA GLU A 124 18.39 -19.03 6.54
C GLU A 124 18.89 -18.01 7.56
N ASP A 125 20.20 -17.80 7.67
CA ASP A 125 20.82 -16.74 8.48
C ASP A 125 20.67 -15.36 7.79
N ILE A 126 19.46 -14.80 7.84
CA ILE A 126 19.12 -13.52 7.23
C ILE A 126 19.10 -12.43 8.30
N ASP A 127 19.81 -11.34 8.05
CA ASP A 127 19.70 -10.13 8.85
C ASP A 127 18.37 -9.39 8.52
N TYR A 128 17.34 -9.68 9.29
CA TYR A 128 16.02 -9.04 9.17
C TYR A 128 16.09 -7.53 9.28
N GLY A 129 16.91 -7.00 10.19
CA GLY A 129 17.06 -5.56 10.39
C GLY A 129 17.53 -4.86 9.11
N LYS A 130 18.53 -5.42 8.44
CA LYS A 130 19.03 -4.90 7.17
C LYS A 130 17.99 -4.99 6.05
N ALA A 131 17.26 -6.09 5.94
CA ALA A 131 16.21 -6.23 4.94
C ALA A 131 15.09 -5.19 5.14
N ARG A 132 14.66 -4.98 6.38
CA ARG A 132 13.59 -4.03 6.73
C ARG A 132 14.03 -2.56 6.59
N THR A 133 15.31 -2.25 6.79
CA THR A 133 15.86 -0.88 6.62
C THR A 133 15.60 -0.35 5.21
N TRP A 134 15.62 -1.19 4.18
CA TRP A 134 15.28 -0.80 2.81
C TRP A 134 13.85 -0.25 2.68
N GLY A 135 12.93 -0.70 3.52
CA GLY A 135 11.59 -0.12 3.59
C GLY A 135 11.62 1.34 4.06
N SER A 136 12.32 1.63 5.16
CA SER A 136 12.42 3.02 5.69
C SER A 136 13.12 3.95 4.70
N VAL A 137 14.19 3.48 4.07
CA VAL A 137 14.90 4.22 3.02
C VAL A 137 13.96 4.53 1.85
N SER A 138 13.21 3.53 1.38
CA SER A 138 12.24 3.69 0.30
C SER A 138 11.14 4.69 0.65
N PHE A 139 10.53 4.56 1.82
CA PHE A 139 9.48 5.49 2.29
C PHE A 139 9.96 6.94 2.20
N THR A 140 11.16 7.20 2.71
CA THR A 140 11.72 8.56 2.74
C THR A 140 12.07 9.06 1.34
N LEU A 141 12.83 8.28 0.56
CA LEU A 141 13.28 8.69 -0.77
C LEU A 141 12.11 8.90 -1.74
N VAL A 142 11.18 7.95 -1.76
CA VAL A 142 10.01 8.03 -2.63
C VAL A 142 9.06 9.15 -2.19
N GLY A 143 8.90 9.37 -0.88
CA GLY A 143 8.12 10.49 -0.35
C GLY A 143 8.70 11.84 -0.76
N ILE A 144 10.02 12.03 -0.64
CA ILE A 144 10.70 13.26 -1.09
C ILE A 144 10.55 13.44 -2.61
N ALA A 145 10.80 12.39 -3.39
CA ALA A 145 10.67 12.45 -4.84
C ALA A 145 9.24 12.77 -5.27
N ALA A 146 8.25 12.13 -4.66
CA ALA A 146 6.83 12.41 -4.92
C ALA A 146 6.46 13.86 -4.58
N GLY A 147 6.89 14.36 -3.43
CA GLY A 147 6.70 15.76 -3.04
C GLY A 147 7.28 16.74 -4.06
N GLY A 148 8.49 16.47 -4.56
CA GLY A 148 9.12 17.25 -5.64
C GLY A 148 8.30 17.21 -6.93
N ILE A 149 7.88 16.02 -7.39
CA ILE A 149 7.08 15.86 -8.61
C ILE A 149 5.74 16.61 -8.49
N ILE A 150 5.07 16.51 -7.35
CA ILE A 150 3.81 17.21 -7.09
C ILE A 150 3.98 18.73 -7.22
N GLY A 151 5.11 19.26 -6.77
CA GLY A 151 5.42 20.69 -6.87
C GLY A 151 5.52 21.20 -8.32
N TYR A 152 5.92 20.33 -9.26
CA TYR A 152 6.04 20.70 -10.69
C TYR A 152 4.80 20.33 -11.52
N VAL A 153 4.21 19.16 -11.28
CA VAL A 153 3.16 18.58 -12.15
C VAL A 153 1.77 18.68 -11.50
N GLY A 154 1.71 18.92 -10.20
CA GLY A 154 0.47 18.97 -9.44
C GLY A 154 0.04 17.61 -8.89
N SER A 155 -1.07 17.61 -8.14
CA SER A 155 -1.56 16.45 -7.39
C SER A 155 -2.03 15.27 -8.25
N VAL A 156 -2.28 15.47 -9.55
CA VAL A 156 -2.60 14.38 -10.50
C VAL A 156 -1.48 13.36 -10.60
N ALA A 157 -0.21 13.80 -10.46
CA ALA A 157 0.96 12.92 -10.48
C ALA A 157 0.88 11.79 -9.44
N LEU A 158 0.23 12.03 -8.30
CA LEU A 158 0.08 11.04 -7.22
C LEU A 158 -0.60 9.75 -7.67
N TYR A 159 -1.61 9.87 -8.51
CA TYR A 159 -2.32 8.71 -9.04
C TYR A 159 -1.39 7.85 -9.91
N TYR A 160 -0.65 8.47 -10.82
CA TYR A 160 0.26 7.75 -11.71
C TYR A 160 1.44 7.14 -10.95
N ILE A 161 2.01 7.88 -9.99
CA ILE A 161 3.08 7.36 -9.14
C ILE A 161 2.60 6.15 -8.35
N LEU A 162 1.39 6.20 -7.77
CA LEU A 162 0.81 5.07 -7.04
C LEU A 162 0.68 3.82 -7.93
N ILE A 163 0.15 3.98 -9.15
CA ILE A 163 -0.03 2.86 -10.09
C ILE A 163 1.32 2.26 -10.53
N ILE A 164 2.35 3.10 -10.72
CA ILE A 164 3.69 2.61 -11.11
C ILE A 164 4.36 1.83 -9.98
N LEU A 165 4.10 2.21 -8.73
CA LEU A 165 4.71 1.58 -7.55
C LEU A 165 4.01 0.28 -7.11
N LEU A 166 2.73 0.09 -7.45
CA LEU A 166 1.94 -1.11 -7.15
C LEU A 166 2.26 -2.26 -8.11
#